data_bef0081e4b020faddbc6f9b3303d5a2b
#
_entry.id   bef0081e4b020faddbc6f9b3303d5a2b
#
_cell.length_a   1.000
_cell.length_b   1.000
_cell.length_c   1.000
_cell.angle_alpha   90.00
_cell.angle_beta   90.00
_cell.angle_gamma   90.00
#
_symmetry.space_group_name_H-M   'P 1'
#
loop_
_entity.id
_entity.type
_entity.pdbx_description
1 polymer ?
#
loop_
_entity_poly.entity_id
_entity_poly.type
_entity_poly.pdbx_seq_one_letter_code
_entity_poly.pdbx_strand_id
1 'polypeptide(L)'
;MQKEMKREYPIPFHNDVFFKYMLIGEDAGSKLLRSRIIEEIYGLKVQRTQVLNPELLPEVFFGKRAVLDVVLEDETGHLYDLEMQVSGYTKEEQLRFQQYGYRLVGRQLKQGDEYTELKPFYQIIFMNDKPRDGGRMIRHYKVKDEDNQEEPNGTLNRAIVFLPMIKQRVKEVGGVENLTEFETFCYVLAYNPDDAILNMKRRMVNVAMGKYNAMREDGPLFSWAESVEFANRAVQANLREQTAEAKRQGKDEGLDQGKKALLKAQIIHKYGIDDGWVDTLSNAQIDAAVICILECEAYPDLKEKLKHTAAE
;
A
#
# COMPACT_ATOMS: atom_id res chain seq x y z
N MET A 1 -19.76 18.40 -18.89
CA MET A 1 -19.08 19.36 -18.02
C MET A 1 -19.31 18.92 -16.57
N GLN A 2 -18.44 18.09 -16.02
CA GLN A 2 -18.42 17.83 -14.57
C GLN A 2 -17.81 19.09 -13.91
N LYS A 3 -18.61 19.78 -13.11
CA LYS A 3 -18.12 20.82 -12.20
C LYS A 3 -17.04 20.18 -11.33
N GLU A 4 -15.77 20.61 -11.48
CA GLU A 4 -14.77 20.39 -10.44
C GLU A 4 -15.31 21.02 -9.15
N MET A 5 -15.87 20.17 -8.28
CA MET A 5 -16.12 20.57 -6.91
C MET A 5 -14.75 20.96 -6.31
N LYS A 6 -14.57 22.22 -5.96
CA LYS A 6 -13.45 22.70 -5.15
C LYS A 6 -13.31 21.69 -3.99
N ARG A 7 -12.21 20.94 -3.95
CA ARG A 7 -11.99 19.98 -2.85
C ARG A 7 -11.95 20.77 -1.56
N GLU A 8 -12.85 20.45 -0.66
CA GLU A 8 -12.93 21.05 0.69
C GLU A 8 -11.60 20.89 1.45
N TYR A 9 -10.88 19.78 1.15
CA TYR A 9 -9.57 19.46 1.71
C TYR A 9 -8.53 19.38 0.59
N PRO A 10 -7.76 20.47 0.32
CA PRO A 10 -6.71 20.52 -0.71
C PRO A 10 -5.64 19.44 -0.53
N ILE A 11 -5.23 19.18 0.72
CA ILE A 11 -4.41 18.03 1.08
C ILE A 11 -5.29 16.97 1.76
N PRO A 12 -5.10 15.67 1.47
CA PRO A 12 -5.83 14.62 2.17
C PRO A 12 -5.28 14.41 3.58
N PHE A 13 -6.08 13.81 4.47
CA PHE A 13 -5.66 13.53 5.85
C PHE A 13 -4.54 12.49 5.94
N HIS A 14 -4.33 11.67 4.90
CA HIS A 14 -3.18 10.78 4.78
C HIS A 14 -1.95 11.43 4.11
N ASN A 15 -1.91 12.76 3.97
CA ASN A 15 -0.71 13.44 3.51
C ASN A 15 0.42 13.27 4.54
N ASP A 16 1.60 12.87 4.09
CA ASP A 16 2.75 12.52 4.96
C ASP A 16 3.13 13.67 5.90
N VAL A 17 3.19 14.90 5.38
CA VAL A 17 3.52 16.10 6.17
C VAL A 17 2.47 16.37 7.22
N PHE A 18 1.18 16.28 6.84
CA PHE A 18 0.07 16.49 7.76
C PHE A 18 -0.01 15.40 8.82
N PHE A 19 0.20 14.13 8.42
CA PHE A 19 0.21 13.02 9.37
C PHE A 19 1.28 13.20 10.45
N LYS A 20 2.51 13.52 10.04
CA LYS A 20 3.59 13.84 10.98
C LYS A 20 3.22 15.04 11.86
N TYR A 21 2.73 16.14 11.27
CA TYR A 21 2.33 17.33 12.00
C TYR A 21 1.29 17.06 13.09
N MET A 22 0.29 16.21 12.81
CA MET A 22 -0.72 15.82 13.81
C MET A 22 -0.10 15.13 15.03
N LEU A 23 0.98 14.38 14.83
CA LEU A 23 1.50 13.46 15.85
C LEU A 23 2.72 14.00 16.61
N ILE A 24 3.54 14.89 16.04
CA ILE A 24 4.78 15.36 16.70
C ILE A 24 4.54 16.42 17.78
N GLY A 25 3.37 17.04 17.83
CA GLY A 25 3.07 18.09 18.79
C GLY A 25 3.10 17.60 20.26
N GLU A 26 3.46 18.51 21.18
CA GLU A 26 3.45 18.24 22.62
C GLU A 26 2.14 18.68 23.31
N ASP A 27 1.18 19.18 22.53
CA ASP A 27 -0.16 19.50 23.00
C ASP A 27 -1.01 18.26 23.32
N ALA A 28 -2.09 18.48 24.08
CA ALA A 28 -2.97 17.41 24.53
C ALA A 28 -3.61 16.61 23.38
N GLY A 29 -3.85 17.24 22.23
CA GLY A 29 -4.43 16.60 21.05
C GLY A 29 -3.46 15.58 20.42
N SER A 30 -2.22 15.98 20.14
CA SER A 30 -1.19 15.10 19.59
C SER A 30 -0.90 13.93 20.53
N LYS A 31 -0.78 14.20 21.84
CA LYS A 31 -0.60 13.16 22.86
C LYS A 31 -1.76 12.16 22.89
N LEU A 32 -2.98 12.64 22.78
CA LEU A 32 -4.17 11.79 22.69
C LEU A 32 -4.11 10.90 21.45
N LEU A 33 -3.81 11.45 20.27
CA LEU A 33 -3.76 10.65 19.04
C LEU A 33 -2.73 9.52 19.17
N ARG A 34 -1.50 9.83 19.63
CA ARG A 34 -0.44 8.84 19.83
C ARG A 34 -0.88 7.72 20.77
N SER A 35 -1.36 8.07 21.98
CA SER A 35 -1.76 7.06 22.97
C SER A 35 -2.94 6.21 22.49
N ARG A 36 -3.93 6.81 21.81
CA ARG A 36 -5.07 6.05 21.29
C ARG A 36 -4.70 5.14 20.13
N ILE A 37 -3.83 5.57 19.22
CA ILE A 37 -3.34 4.71 18.14
C ILE A 37 -2.63 3.48 18.71
N ILE A 38 -1.75 3.67 19.69
CA ILE A 38 -1.02 2.57 20.34
C ILE A 38 -1.98 1.63 21.08
N GLU A 39 -2.91 2.19 21.85
CA GLU A 39 -3.90 1.41 22.63
C GLU A 39 -4.79 0.56 21.70
N GLU A 40 -5.32 1.14 20.63
CA GLU A 40 -6.23 0.44 19.71
C GLU A 40 -5.54 -0.68 18.90
N ILE A 41 -4.26 -0.52 18.60
CA ILE A 41 -3.54 -1.49 17.77
C ILE A 41 -2.89 -2.58 18.63
N TYR A 42 -2.30 -2.23 19.77
CA TYR A 42 -1.55 -3.17 20.59
C TYR A 42 -2.16 -3.48 21.97
N GLY A 43 -3.24 -2.77 22.34
CA GLY A 43 -3.84 -2.89 23.66
C GLY A 43 -2.99 -2.29 24.79
N LEU A 44 -1.93 -1.55 24.46
CA LEU A 44 -1.00 -0.96 25.40
C LEU A 44 -1.51 0.40 25.88
N LYS A 45 -1.75 0.55 27.19
CA LYS A 45 -2.11 1.82 27.80
C LYS A 45 -0.86 2.62 28.09
N VAL A 46 -0.62 3.64 27.28
CA VAL A 46 0.53 4.54 27.39
C VAL A 46 0.09 5.83 28.04
N GLN A 47 0.75 6.23 29.14
CA GLN A 47 0.43 7.44 29.87
C GLN A 47 1.15 8.67 29.29
N ARG A 48 2.39 8.48 28.84
CA ARG A 48 3.23 9.52 28.27
C ARG A 48 4.00 8.99 27.07
N THR A 49 4.11 9.82 26.04
CA THR A 49 4.96 9.56 24.88
C THR A 49 5.86 10.76 24.65
N GLN A 50 7.12 10.51 24.34
CA GLN A 50 8.10 11.49 23.88
C GLN A 50 8.37 11.27 22.39
N VAL A 51 8.36 12.34 21.58
CA VAL A 51 8.77 12.29 20.18
C VAL A 51 10.29 12.39 20.09
N LEU A 52 10.91 11.43 19.42
CA LEU A 52 12.38 11.37 19.28
C LEU A 52 12.89 12.11 18.04
N ASN A 53 12.02 12.36 17.06
CA ASN A 53 12.32 13.07 15.80
C ASN A 53 11.28 14.15 15.48
N PRO A 54 11.20 15.23 16.27
CA PRO A 54 10.14 16.24 16.17
C PRO A 54 10.26 17.14 14.93
N GLU A 55 11.37 17.08 14.19
CA GLU A 55 11.58 17.91 13.00
C GLU A 55 10.68 17.49 11.86
N LEU A 56 10.08 18.47 11.18
CA LEU A 56 9.28 18.25 9.98
C LEU A 56 10.15 18.17 8.69
N LEU A 57 11.47 18.26 8.84
CA LEU A 57 12.38 18.21 7.70
C LEU A 57 12.48 16.80 7.12
N PRO A 58 12.49 16.66 5.78
CA PRO A 58 12.77 15.37 5.17
C PRO A 58 14.21 14.99 5.47
N GLU A 59 14.41 13.87 6.18
CA GLU A 59 15.74 13.29 6.31
C GLU A 59 16.20 12.76 4.95
N VAL A 60 17.28 13.28 4.42
CA VAL A 60 17.90 12.78 3.19
C VAL A 60 18.92 11.71 3.56
N PHE A 61 18.56 10.44 3.40
CA PHE A 61 19.49 9.33 3.53
C PHE A 61 19.91 8.82 2.13
N PHE A 62 21.18 8.95 1.78
CA PHE A 62 21.78 8.44 0.55
C PHE A 62 21.03 8.83 -0.74
N GLY A 63 20.56 10.07 -0.84
CA GLY A 63 19.87 10.59 -2.03
C GLY A 63 18.44 10.09 -2.24
N LYS A 64 17.92 9.23 -1.37
CA LYS A 64 16.50 8.87 -1.34
C LYS A 64 15.78 9.72 -0.29
N ARG A 65 14.61 10.27 -0.61
CA ARG A 65 13.77 10.98 0.36
C ARG A 65 13.46 10.01 1.51
N ALA A 66 13.85 10.39 2.71
CA ALA A 66 13.45 9.65 3.89
C ALA A 66 11.95 9.85 4.15
N VAL A 67 11.33 8.83 4.65
CA VAL A 67 9.93 8.81 5.05
C VAL A 67 9.74 9.71 6.26
N LEU A 68 8.66 10.47 6.26
CA LEU A 68 8.23 11.27 7.39
C LEU A 68 7.53 10.36 8.42
N ASP A 69 8.29 9.52 9.09
CA ASP A 69 7.84 8.70 10.20
C ASP A 69 7.85 9.48 11.53
N VAL A 70 7.15 8.98 12.52
CA VAL A 70 7.11 9.53 13.88
C VAL A 70 7.63 8.48 14.85
N VAL A 71 8.85 8.68 15.34
CA VAL A 71 9.46 7.79 16.32
C VAL A 71 9.17 8.31 17.73
N LEU A 72 8.62 7.42 18.56
CA LEU A 72 8.19 7.74 19.92
C LEU A 72 8.86 6.79 20.92
N GLU A 73 8.99 7.28 22.15
CA GLU A 73 9.31 6.49 23.33
C GLU A 73 8.23 6.70 24.40
N ASP A 74 7.81 5.63 25.08
CA ASP A 74 6.88 5.72 26.20
C ASP A 74 7.61 5.79 27.55
N GLU A 75 6.86 5.90 28.63
CA GLU A 75 7.39 5.95 30.00
C GLU A 75 8.13 4.70 30.46
N THR A 76 8.00 3.59 29.73
CA THR A 76 8.67 2.31 30.02
C THR A 76 9.91 2.08 29.14
N GLY A 77 10.17 2.99 28.20
CA GLY A 77 11.26 2.91 27.23
C GLY A 77 10.91 2.06 26.00
N HIS A 78 9.65 1.67 25.81
CA HIS A 78 9.24 1.05 24.55
C HIS A 78 9.31 2.06 23.41
N LEU A 79 9.77 1.61 22.26
CA LEU A 79 9.87 2.43 21.06
C LEU A 79 8.70 2.14 20.10
N TYR A 80 8.19 3.19 19.50
CA TYR A 80 7.12 3.14 18.51
C TYR A 80 7.54 3.89 17.26
N ASP A 81 7.18 3.36 16.11
CA ASP A 81 7.32 4.01 14.79
C ASP A 81 5.94 4.06 14.14
N LEU A 82 5.43 5.28 13.94
CA LEU A 82 4.13 5.54 13.29
C LEU A 82 4.40 6.11 11.90
N GLU A 83 4.06 5.35 10.89
CA GLU A 83 4.36 5.66 9.49
C GLU A 83 3.07 5.78 8.66
N MET A 84 3.00 6.78 7.77
CA MET A 84 1.98 6.90 6.74
C MET A 84 2.59 6.51 5.39
N GLN A 85 2.01 5.52 4.73
CA GLN A 85 2.47 5.06 3.42
C GLN A 85 1.39 5.30 2.36
N VAL A 86 1.68 6.24 1.46
CA VAL A 86 0.75 6.65 0.39
C VAL A 86 0.96 5.85 -0.89
N SER A 87 2.18 5.37 -1.15
CA SER A 87 2.50 4.50 -2.28
C SER A 87 2.06 3.05 -2.03
N GLY A 88 1.93 2.26 -3.12
CA GLY A 88 1.38 0.89 -3.05
C GLY A 88 2.19 -0.07 -2.17
N TYR A 89 1.53 -1.10 -1.65
CA TYR A 89 2.12 -2.17 -0.83
C TYR A 89 2.93 -3.15 -1.70
N THR A 90 4.07 -2.67 -2.23
CA THR A 90 4.98 -3.45 -3.08
C THR A 90 5.93 -4.33 -2.25
N LYS A 91 6.63 -5.26 -2.91
CA LYS A 91 7.70 -6.05 -2.27
C LYS A 91 8.82 -5.16 -1.74
N GLU A 92 9.17 -4.11 -2.48
CA GLU A 92 10.22 -3.16 -2.07
C GLU A 92 9.82 -2.43 -0.77
N GLU A 93 8.57 -1.94 -0.69
CA GLU A 93 8.06 -1.30 0.52
C GLU A 93 8.01 -2.24 1.72
N GLN A 94 7.60 -3.49 1.52
CA GLN A 94 7.59 -4.50 2.58
C GLN A 94 9.00 -4.75 3.14
N LEU A 95 10.01 -4.81 2.28
CA LEU A 95 11.41 -4.99 2.69
C LEU A 95 11.95 -3.71 3.37
N ARG A 96 11.55 -2.53 2.89
CA ARG A 96 11.90 -1.25 3.50
C ARG A 96 11.40 -1.17 4.96
N PHE A 97 10.14 -1.51 5.21
CA PHE A 97 9.60 -1.53 6.58
C PHE A 97 10.34 -2.50 7.48
N GLN A 98 10.72 -3.67 6.97
CA GLN A 98 11.51 -4.63 7.74
C GLN A 98 12.87 -4.05 8.09
N GLN A 99 13.57 -3.47 7.12
CA GLN A 99 14.88 -2.87 7.34
C GLN A 99 14.83 -1.73 8.37
N TYR A 100 13.80 -0.86 8.30
CA TYR A 100 13.63 0.21 9.29
C TYR A 100 13.43 -0.35 10.71
N GLY A 101 12.54 -1.33 10.86
CA GLY A 101 12.30 -1.95 12.15
C GLY A 101 13.57 -2.58 12.74
N TYR A 102 14.31 -3.37 11.96
CA TYR A 102 15.56 -3.97 12.42
C TYR A 102 16.62 -2.92 12.76
N ARG A 103 16.70 -1.83 12.02
CA ARG A 103 17.63 -0.73 12.29
C ARG A 103 17.31 -0.02 13.60
N LEU A 104 16.03 0.25 13.89
CA LEU A 104 15.62 0.90 15.13
C LEU A 104 15.84 -0.03 16.34
N VAL A 105 15.54 -1.30 16.23
CA VAL A 105 15.89 -2.29 17.28
C VAL A 105 17.39 -2.37 17.48
N GLY A 106 18.19 -2.51 16.41
CA GLY A 106 19.64 -2.65 16.50
C GLY A 106 20.39 -1.41 17.01
N ARG A 107 19.73 -0.23 17.05
CA ARG A 107 20.30 1.01 17.57
C ARG A 107 20.05 1.26 19.06
N GLN A 108 19.22 0.44 19.69
CA GLN A 108 18.89 0.61 21.10
C GLN A 108 20.11 0.34 22.01
N LEU A 109 20.92 -0.64 21.66
CA LEU A 109 22.09 -1.03 22.45
C LEU A 109 23.39 -0.47 21.86
N LYS A 110 24.31 -0.07 22.73
CA LYS A 110 25.68 0.33 22.39
C LYS A 110 26.63 -0.80 22.78
N GLN A 111 27.89 -0.67 22.38
CA GLN A 111 28.92 -1.62 22.79
C GLN A 111 29.08 -1.61 24.32
N GLY A 112 28.86 -2.76 24.93
CA GLY A 112 28.97 -2.96 26.39
C GLY A 112 27.62 -2.97 27.13
N ASP A 113 26.51 -2.63 26.46
CA ASP A 113 25.20 -2.73 27.07
C ASP A 113 24.74 -4.20 27.15
N GLU A 114 23.93 -4.51 28.16
CA GLU A 114 23.38 -5.85 28.36
C GLU A 114 22.20 -6.10 27.41
N TYR A 115 22.11 -7.30 26.82
CA TYR A 115 20.99 -7.65 25.93
C TYR A 115 19.62 -7.60 26.61
N THR A 116 19.57 -7.73 27.93
CA THR A 116 18.37 -7.60 28.75
C THR A 116 17.81 -6.16 28.79
N GLU A 117 18.57 -5.18 28.37
CA GLU A 117 18.14 -3.77 28.26
C GLU A 117 17.34 -3.50 26.99
N LEU A 118 17.36 -4.42 26.02
CA LEU A 118 16.63 -4.30 24.78
C LEU A 118 15.11 -4.21 25.06
N LYS A 119 14.49 -3.13 24.57
CA LYS A 119 13.07 -2.87 24.78
C LYS A 119 12.26 -3.30 23.54
N PRO A 120 10.99 -3.72 23.73
CA PRO A 120 10.07 -3.94 22.62
C PRO A 120 9.94 -2.72 21.70
N PHE A 121 9.93 -2.98 20.40
CA PHE A 121 9.71 -2.00 19.35
C PHE A 121 8.41 -2.32 18.62
N TYR A 122 7.60 -1.30 18.41
CA TYR A 122 6.26 -1.40 17.83
C TYR A 122 6.18 -0.52 16.58
N GLN A 123 6.07 -1.12 15.41
CA GLN A 123 5.91 -0.41 14.15
C GLN A 123 4.44 -0.42 13.72
N ILE A 124 3.86 0.75 13.48
CA ILE A 124 2.48 0.96 13.04
C ILE A 124 2.50 1.68 11.69
N ILE A 125 2.10 0.97 10.64
CA ILE A 125 2.12 1.50 9.27
C ILE A 125 0.67 1.69 8.81
N PHE A 126 0.27 2.94 8.59
CA PHE A 126 -0.98 3.28 7.94
C PHE A 126 -0.79 3.22 6.42
N MET A 127 -1.34 2.19 5.80
CA MET A 127 -1.18 1.92 4.37
C MET A 127 -2.39 2.39 3.58
N ASN A 128 -2.18 3.34 2.65
CA ASN A 128 -3.24 3.80 1.75
C ASN A 128 -3.35 2.91 0.49
N ASP A 129 -3.27 1.60 0.69
CA ASP A 129 -3.47 0.58 -0.34
C ASP A 129 -4.22 -0.62 0.26
N LYS A 130 -4.72 -1.50 -0.61
CA LYS A 130 -5.42 -2.72 -0.20
C LYS A 130 -4.46 -3.89 -0.14
N PRO A 131 -4.65 -4.83 0.81
CA PRO A 131 -3.92 -6.09 0.78
C PRO A 131 -4.33 -6.90 -0.47
N ARG A 132 -3.36 -7.55 -1.13
CA ARG A 132 -3.59 -8.29 -2.40
C ARG A 132 -4.54 -9.47 -2.26
N ASP A 133 -4.55 -10.09 -1.09
CA ASP A 133 -5.34 -11.28 -0.75
C ASP A 133 -6.67 -10.94 -0.06
N GLY A 134 -7.04 -9.66 0.01
CA GLY A 134 -8.17 -9.20 0.83
C GLY A 134 -7.87 -9.33 2.33
N GLY A 135 -8.85 -9.61 3.14
CA GLY A 135 -8.68 -9.92 4.56
C GLY A 135 -8.86 -8.72 5.49
N ARG A 136 -8.17 -8.73 6.63
CA ARG A 136 -8.42 -7.80 7.75
C ARG A 136 -7.84 -6.42 7.50
N MET A 137 -8.52 -5.39 8.00
CA MET A 137 -8.04 -4.00 7.98
C MET A 137 -6.73 -3.82 8.76
N ILE A 138 -6.60 -4.48 9.90
CA ILE A 138 -5.39 -4.45 10.73
C ILE A 138 -4.75 -5.84 10.70
N ARG A 139 -3.45 -5.90 10.40
CA ARG A 139 -2.66 -7.14 10.41
C ARG A 139 -1.45 -6.98 11.30
N HIS A 140 -1.30 -7.92 12.22
CA HIS A 140 -0.13 -8.01 13.09
C HIS A 140 0.85 -9.04 12.54
N TYR A 141 2.12 -8.67 12.51
CA TYR A 141 3.23 -9.51 12.08
C TYR A 141 4.17 -9.72 13.27
N LYS A 142 4.42 -10.98 13.59
CA LYS A 142 5.29 -11.43 14.67
C LYS A 142 6.10 -12.61 14.20
N VAL A 143 7.28 -12.82 14.79
CA VAL A 143 8.06 -14.04 14.59
C VAL A 143 7.38 -15.18 15.33
N LYS A 144 7.24 -16.32 14.67
CA LYS A 144 6.60 -17.53 15.19
C LYS A 144 7.37 -18.75 14.74
N ASP A 145 7.28 -19.81 15.54
CA ASP A 145 7.74 -21.14 15.18
C ASP A 145 6.74 -21.88 14.25
N GLU A 146 7.06 -23.12 13.89
CA GLU A 146 6.24 -23.99 13.05
C GLU A 146 4.89 -24.37 13.67
N ASP A 147 4.74 -24.29 15.00
CA ASP A 147 3.51 -24.54 15.73
C ASP A 147 2.69 -23.27 15.98
N ASN A 148 3.04 -22.14 15.31
CA ASN A 148 2.43 -20.82 15.47
C ASN A 148 2.58 -20.20 16.89
N GLN A 149 3.54 -20.67 17.69
CA GLN A 149 3.88 -20.03 18.96
C GLN A 149 4.72 -18.78 18.69
N GLU A 150 4.41 -17.69 19.39
CA GLU A 150 5.20 -16.45 19.26
C GLU A 150 6.59 -16.63 19.88
N GLU A 151 7.61 -16.05 19.24
CA GLU A 151 8.97 -16.03 19.77
C GLU A 151 8.99 -15.42 21.16
N PRO A 152 9.50 -16.12 22.18
CA PRO A 152 9.61 -15.57 23.53
C PRO A 152 10.47 -14.30 23.53
N ASN A 153 10.00 -13.25 24.21
CA ASN A 153 10.67 -11.95 24.27
C ASN A 153 10.94 -11.28 22.91
N GLY A 154 10.11 -11.59 21.90
CA GLY A 154 10.22 -10.97 20.60
C GLY A 154 10.19 -9.43 20.69
N THR A 155 11.22 -8.78 20.15
CA THR A 155 11.38 -7.33 20.26
C THR A 155 10.73 -6.56 19.14
N LEU A 156 10.51 -7.16 17.96
CA LEU A 156 9.92 -6.51 16.80
C LEU A 156 8.45 -6.89 16.63
N ASN A 157 7.58 -5.91 16.88
CA ASN A 157 6.14 -6.02 16.65
C ASN A 157 5.74 -5.08 15.52
N ARG A 158 5.12 -5.59 14.46
CA ARG A 158 4.64 -4.76 13.34
C ARG A 158 3.15 -4.91 13.15
N ALA A 159 2.45 -3.78 12.98
CA ALA A 159 1.07 -3.74 12.54
C ALA A 159 0.95 -2.92 11.26
N ILE A 160 0.14 -3.40 10.30
CA ILE A 160 -0.22 -2.65 9.10
C ILE A 160 -1.71 -2.42 9.13
N VAL A 161 -2.10 -1.14 9.03
CA VAL A 161 -3.49 -0.69 8.95
C VAL A 161 -3.80 -0.34 7.49
N PHE A 162 -4.50 -1.21 6.79
CA PHE A 162 -4.92 -1.00 5.40
C PHE A 162 -6.13 -0.08 5.35
N LEU A 163 -5.89 1.22 5.24
CA LEU A 163 -6.92 2.26 5.31
C LEU A 163 -8.11 2.05 4.36
N PRO A 164 -7.94 1.66 3.08
CA PRO A 164 -9.08 1.47 2.17
C PRO A 164 -10.02 0.33 2.57
N MET A 165 -9.59 -0.57 3.47
CA MET A 165 -10.45 -1.65 3.98
C MET A 165 -11.56 -1.15 4.92
N ILE A 166 -11.48 0.10 5.39
CA ILE A 166 -12.52 0.71 6.24
C ILE A 166 -13.90 0.71 5.55
N LYS A 167 -13.96 0.81 4.21
CA LYS A 167 -15.24 0.71 3.48
C LYS A 167 -15.91 -0.66 3.62
N GLN A 168 -15.12 -1.73 3.70
CA GLN A 168 -15.65 -3.05 3.99
C GLN A 168 -16.14 -3.10 5.44
N ARG A 169 -15.37 -2.54 6.37
CA ARG A 169 -15.76 -2.46 7.78
C ARG A 169 -17.06 -1.70 7.99
N VAL A 170 -17.28 -0.58 7.31
CA VAL A 170 -18.57 0.16 7.31
C VAL A 170 -19.73 -0.74 6.91
N LYS A 171 -19.56 -1.58 5.87
CA LYS A 171 -20.61 -2.53 5.46
C LYS A 171 -20.85 -3.61 6.51
N GLU A 172 -19.79 -4.11 7.14
CA GLU A 172 -19.89 -5.16 8.17
C GLU A 172 -20.64 -4.67 9.42
N VAL A 173 -20.42 -3.41 9.82
CA VAL A 173 -21.10 -2.83 11.00
C VAL A 173 -22.43 -2.15 10.67
N GLY A 174 -22.82 -2.08 9.38
CA GLY A 174 -24.09 -1.56 8.95
C GLY A 174 -24.22 -0.03 8.85
N GLY A 175 -23.09 0.70 8.87
CA GLY A 175 -23.06 2.15 8.69
C GLY A 175 -21.84 2.81 9.33
N VAL A 176 -21.54 4.05 8.93
CA VAL A 176 -20.41 4.81 9.46
C VAL A 176 -20.60 5.17 10.94
N GLU A 177 -21.85 5.35 11.36
CA GLU A 177 -22.25 5.69 12.74
C GLU A 177 -21.87 4.58 13.74
N ASN A 178 -21.73 3.34 13.28
CA ASN A 178 -21.40 2.18 14.09
C ASN A 178 -19.89 1.90 14.17
N LEU A 179 -19.05 2.71 13.51
CA LEU A 179 -17.60 2.62 13.61
C LEU A 179 -17.14 3.01 15.03
N THR A 180 -16.09 2.36 15.51
CA THR A 180 -15.39 2.78 16.74
C THR A 180 -14.74 4.16 16.52
N GLU A 181 -14.21 4.74 17.58
CA GLU A 181 -13.50 6.03 17.50
C GLU A 181 -12.27 5.93 16.59
N PHE A 182 -11.49 4.86 16.74
CA PHE A 182 -10.31 4.60 15.92
C PHE A 182 -10.66 4.28 14.47
N GLU A 183 -11.69 3.46 14.24
CA GLU A 183 -12.18 3.16 12.88
C GLU A 183 -12.68 4.42 12.17
N THR A 184 -13.36 5.34 12.89
CA THR A 184 -13.77 6.63 12.35
C THR A 184 -12.56 7.52 11.99
N PHE A 185 -11.52 7.50 12.81
CA PHE A 185 -10.26 8.18 12.49
C PHE A 185 -9.58 7.57 11.25
N CYS A 186 -9.53 6.24 11.12
CA CYS A 186 -9.04 5.57 9.91
C CYS A 186 -9.86 5.93 8.67
N TYR A 187 -11.18 6.10 8.80
CA TYR A 187 -12.05 6.56 7.71
C TYR A 187 -11.63 7.96 7.24
N VAL A 188 -11.41 8.89 8.18
CA VAL A 188 -10.94 10.25 7.87
C VAL A 188 -9.58 10.25 7.18
N LEU A 189 -8.63 9.43 7.65
CA LEU A 189 -7.35 9.27 6.99
C LEU A 189 -7.52 8.76 5.55
N ALA A 190 -8.40 7.79 5.32
CA ALA A 190 -8.59 7.18 3.99
C ALA A 190 -9.31 8.09 2.98
N TYR A 191 -10.35 8.81 3.42
CA TYR A 191 -11.33 9.45 2.52
C TYR A 191 -11.63 10.91 2.82
N ASN A 192 -10.98 11.52 3.79
CA ASN A 192 -11.31 12.80 4.42
C ASN A 192 -12.66 12.73 5.15
N PRO A 193 -12.95 13.67 6.08
CA PRO A 193 -14.23 13.72 6.76
C PRO A 193 -15.32 14.25 5.83
N ASP A 194 -16.51 13.72 5.99
CA ASP A 194 -17.77 14.23 5.46
C ASP A 194 -18.69 14.68 6.62
N ASP A 195 -19.83 15.27 6.29
CA ASP A 195 -20.78 15.76 7.29
C ASP A 195 -21.27 14.68 8.26
N ALA A 196 -21.44 13.45 7.77
CA ALA A 196 -21.86 12.34 8.61
C ALA A 196 -20.80 12.03 9.69
N ILE A 197 -19.54 11.97 9.29
CA ILE A 197 -18.41 11.74 10.18
C ILE A 197 -18.24 12.91 11.18
N LEU A 198 -18.31 14.15 10.70
CA LEU A 198 -18.15 15.35 11.56
C LEU A 198 -19.26 15.44 12.61
N ASN A 199 -20.49 15.10 12.26
CA ASN A 199 -21.64 15.10 13.17
C ASN A 199 -21.52 14.07 14.31
N MET A 200 -20.71 13.02 14.15
CA MET A 200 -20.45 12.02 15.19
C MET A 200 -19.62 12.60 16.36
N LYS A 201 -18.94 13.72 16.17
CA LYS A 201 -18.12 14.42 17.19
C LYS A 201 -17.09 13.53 17.87
N ARG A 202 -16.53 12.56 17.17
CA ARG A 202 -15.49 11.64 17.66
C ARG A 202 -14.24 12.43 18.06
N ARG A 203 -13.67 12.13 19.22
CA ARG A 203 -12.58 12.92 19.80
C ARG A 203 -11.31 12.93 18.94
N MET A 204 -10.89 11.75 18.41
CA MET A 204 -9.73 11.67 17.52
C MET A 204 -9.94 12.48 16.23
N VAL A 205 -11.16 12.43 15.65
CA VAL A 205 -11.51 13.21 14.47
C VAL A 205 -11.49 14.69 14.75
N ASN A 206 -12.07 15.14 15.88
CA ASN A 206 -12.07 16.55 16.27
C ASN A 206 -10.65 17.08 16.47
N VAL A 207 -9.76 16.29 17.06
CA VAL A 207 -8.34 16.65 17.20
C VAL A 207 -7.69 16.76 15.80
N ALA A 208 -7.89 15.79 14.92
CA ALA A 208 -7.34 15.83 13.57
C ALA A 208 -7.83 17.04 12.79
N MET A 209 -9.12 17.40 12.91
CA MET A 209 -9.71 18.60 12.31
C MET A 209 -9.09 19.89 12.86
N GLY A 210 -8.92 19.96 14.18
CA GLY A 210 -8.26 21.10 14.82
C GLY A 210 -6.83 21.29 14.32
N LYS A 211 -6.07 20.18 14.19
CA LYS A 211 -4.72 20.19 13.62
C LYS A 211 -4.72 20.60 12.14
N TYR A 212 -5.69 20.13 11.37
CA TYR A 212 -5.81 20.52 9.96
C TYR A 212 -6.03 22.01 9.80
N ASN A 213 -6.93 22.58 10.59
CA ASN A 213 -7.21 24.01 10.57
C ASN A 213 -5.99 24.83 11.02
N ALA A 214 -5.32 24.42 12.08
CA ALA A 214 -4.11 25.09 12.56
C ALA A 214 -2.97 25.04 11.51
N MET A 215 -2.76 23.90 10.86
CA MET A 215 -1.79 23.79 9.78
C MET A 215 -2.16 24.65 8.57
N ARG A 216 -3.46 24.78 8.26
CA ARG A 216 -3.96 25.61 7.16
C ARG A 216 -3.72 27.09 7.40
N GLU A 217 -3.72 27.53 8.65
CA GLU A 217 -3.38 28.91 9.06
C GLU A 217 -1.87 29.18 8.94
N ASP A 218 -1.02 28.15 9.00
CA ASP A 218 0.42 28.24 8.72
C ASP A 218 0.65 28.12 7.20
N GLY A 219 0.58 29.24 6.49
CA GLY A 219 0.65 29.28 5.03
C GLY A 219 1.89 28.60 4.44
N PRO A 220 3.13 28.84 4.90
CA PRO A 220 4.34 28.16 4.42
C PRO A 220 4.28 26.64 4.61
N LEU A 221 3.88 26.17 5.78
CA LEU A 221 3.78 24.75 6.10
C LEU A 221 2.71 24.05 5.24
N PHE A 222 1.54 24.70 5.10
CA PHE A 222 0.46 24.19 4.26
C PHE A 222 0.86 24.11 2.80
N SER A 223 1.52 25.12 2.24
CA SER A 223 2.02 25.12 0.86
C SER A 223 3.06 24.04 0.61
N TRP A 224 3.90 23.73 1.61
CA TRP A 224 4.82 22.62 1.52
C TRP A 224 4.06 21.28 1.47
N ALA A 225 3.08 21.06 2.32
CA ALA A 225 2.24 19.86 2.29
C ALA A 225 1.49 19.71 0.96
N GLU A 226 0.98 20.79 0.36
CA GLU A 226 0.39 20.77 -0.97
C GLU A 226 1.41 20.36 -2.06
N SER A 227 2.65 20.85 -1.97
CA SER A 227 3.71 20.49 -2.90
C SER A 227 4.07 18.99 -2.81
N VAL A 228 4.14 18.45 -1.60
CA VAL A 228 4.36 17.00 -1.38
C VAL A 228 3.19 16.19 -1.94
N GLU A 229 1.96 16.61 -1.69
CA GLU A 229 0.76 15.95 -2.21
C GLU A 229 0.74 15.97 -3.76
N PHE A 230 1.09 17.08 -4.38
CA PHE A 230 1.19 17.17 -5.83
C PHE A 230 2.22 16.19 -6.40
N ALA A 231 3.41 16.13 -5.77
CA ALA A 231 4.46 15.18 -6.16
C ALA A 231 4.01 13.72 -6.01
N ASN A 232 3.35 13.38 -4.89
CA ASN A 232 2.81 12.04 -4.64
C ASN A 232 1.76 11.64 -5.68
N ARG A 233 0.85 12.56 -6.05
CA ARG A 233 -0.15 12.31 -7.11
C ARG A 233 0.48 12.07 -8.47
N ALA A 234 1.52 12.82 -8.83
CA ALA A 234 2.23 12.63 -10.09
C ALA A 234 2.89 11.25 -10.15
N VAL A 235 3.57 10.82 -9.07
CA VAL A 235 4.17 9.49 -8.98
C VAL A 235 3.11 8.39 -9.08
N GLN A 236 1.98 8.53 -8.39
CA GLN A 236 0.90 7.55 -8.45
C GLN A 236 0.24 7.48 -9.84
N ALA A 237 0.09 8.62 -10.53
CA ALA A 237 -0.44 8.65 -11.89
C ALA A 237 0.47 7.88 -12.85
N ASN A 238 1.78 8.15 -12.83
CA ASN A 238 2.77 7.45 -13.64
C ASN A 238 2.79 5.93 -13.36
N LEU A 239 2.72 5.54 -12.09
CA LEU A 239 2.70 4.12 -11.71
C LEU A 239 1.45 3.41 -12.22
N ARG A 240 0.28 4.07 -12.16
CA ARG A 240 -0.98 3.52 -12.70
C ARG A 240 -0.90 3.35 -14.21
N GLU A 241 -0.34 4.31 -14.93
CA GLU A 241 -0.16 4.24 -16.38
C GLU A 241 0.76 3.08 -16.77
N GLN A 242 1.95 2.97 -16.14
CA GLN A 242 2.88 1.87 -16.36
C GLN A 242 2.25 0.50 -16.05
N THR A 243 1.48 0.41 -14.96
CA THR A 243 0.78 -0.84 -14.57
C THR A 243 -0.30 -1.20 -15.59
N ALA A 244 -1.05 -0.22 -16.09
CA ALA A 244 -2.08 -0.45 -17.10
C ALA A 244 -1.47 -0.90 -18.43
N GLU A 245 -0.34 -0.30 -18.82
CA GLU A 245 0.38 -0.66 -20.03
C GLU A 245 0.99 -2.08 -19.94
N ALA A 246 1.66 -2.41 -18.83
CA ALA A 246 2.19 -3.75 -18.59
C ALA A 246 1.09 -4.82 -18.59
N LYS A 247 -0.09 -4.49 -18.01
CA LYS A 247 -1.24 -5.39 -18.02
C LYS A 247 -1.80 -5.61 -19.43
N ARG A 248 -1.82 -4.55 -20.27
CA ARG A 248 -2.25 -4.64 -21.66
C ARG A 248 -1.28 -5.53 -22.45
N GLN A 249 0.03 -5.26 -22.34
CA GLN A 249 1.06 -6.06 -23.01
C GLN A 249 0.99 -7.53 -22.59
N GLY A 250 0.92 -7.83 -21.30
CA GLY A 250 0.82 -9.20 -20.81
C GLY A 250 -0.48 -9.92 -21.25
N LYS A 251 -1.58 -9.17 -21.44
CA LYS A 251 -2.81 -9.74 -21.99
C LYS A 251 -2.65 -10.09 -23.48
N ASP A 252 -2.03 -9.20 -24.25
CA ASP A 252 -1.82 -9.40 -25.70
C ASP A 252 -0.85 -10.58 -25.92
N GLU A 253 0.28 -10.62 -25.18
CA GLU A 253 1.21 -11.75 -25.22
C GLU A 253 0.56 -13.08 -24.80
N GLY A 254 -0.26 -13.07 -23.75
CA GLY A 254 -0.99 -14.26 -23.29
C GLY A 254 -2.02 -14.75 -24.31
N LEU A 255 -2.68 -13.83 -25.03
CA LEU A 255 -3.60 -14.17 -26.10
C LEU A 255 -2.86 -14.84 -27.28
N ASP A 256 -1.73 -14.28 -27.67
CA ASP A 256 -0.92 -14.81 -28.76
C ASP A 256 -0.34 -16.20 -28.44
N GLN A 257 0.18 -16.37 -27.20
CA GLN A 257 0.63 -17.69 -26.72
C GLN A 257 -0.53 -18.69 -26.66
N GLY A 258 -1.71 -18.27 -26.24
CA GLY A 258 -2.91 -19.10 -26.21
C GLY A 258 -3.34 -19.56 -27.60
N LYS A 259 -3.32 -18.67 -28.59
CA LYS A 259 -3.63 -19.01 -29.99
C LYS A 259 -2.61 -20.02 -30.56
N LYS A 260 -1.31 -19.82 -30.29
CA LYS A 260 -0.26 -20.75 -30.68
C LYS A 260 -0.47 -22.16 -30.11
N ALA A 261 -0.71 -22.22 -28.80
CA ALA A 261 -0.96 -23.47 -28.11
C ALA A 261 -2.19 -24.22 -28.66
N LEU A 262 -3.28 -23.47 -28.91
CA LEU A 262 -4.50 -24.01 -29.47
C LEU A 262 -4.26 -24.58 -30.88
N LEU A 263 -3.60 -23.81 -31.76
CA LEU A 263 -3.26 -24.27 -33.11
C LEU A 263 -2.38 -25.51 -33.10
N LYS A 264 -1.37 -25.58 -32.22
CA LYS A 264 -0.56 -26.78 -32.01
C LYS A 264 -1.41 -28.00 -31.63
N ALA A 265 -2.28 -27.82 -30.65
CA ALA A 265 -3.18 -28.90 -30.20
C ALA A 265 -4.11 -29.36 -31.33
N GLN A 266 -4.65 -28.44 -32.13
CA GLN A 266 -5.49 -28.79 -33.29
C GLN A 266 -4.73 -29.55 -34.37
N ILE A 267 -3.47 -29.17 -34.71
CA ILE A 267 -2.62 -29.87 -35.68
C ILE A 267 -2.29 -31.25 -35.19
N ILE A 268 -1.89 -31.42 -33.94
CA ILE A 268 -1.64 -32.71 -33.34
C ILE A 268 -2.87 -33.60 -33.38
N HIS A 269 -4.03 -33.06 -32.99
CA HIS A 269 -5.29 -33.80 -32.97
C HIS A 269 -5.75 -34.22 -34.38
N LYS A 270 -5.65 -33.34 -35.38
CA LYS A 270 -6.14 -33.58 -36.72
C LYS A 270 -5.19 -34.41 -37.60
N TYR A 271 -3.88 -34.13 -37.48
CA TYR A 271 -2.86 -34.71 -38.39
C TYR A 271 -1.85 -35.60 -37.68
N GLY A 272 -1.82 -35.64 -36.35
CA GLY A 272 -0.85 -36.42 -35.58
C GLY A 272 0.58 -35.88 -35.63
N ILE A 273 0.80 -34.63 -36.02
CA ILE A 273 2.13 -34.05 -36.29
C ILE A 273 2.43 -32.92 -35.31
N ASP A 274 3.64 -32.93 -34.74
CA ASP A 274 4.24 -31.80 -34.01
C ASP A 274 5.70 -31.64 -34.48
N ASP A 275 5.93 -30.82 -35.51
CA ASP A 275 7.22 -30.59 -36.13
C ASP A 275 7.82 -29.21 -35.80
N GLY A 276 7.22 -28.49 -34.83
CA GLY A 276 7.64 -27.15 -34.41
C GLY A 276 7.32 -26.06 -35.42
N TRP A 277 6.62 -26.32 -36.52
CA TRP A 277 6.28 -25.35 -37.54
C TRP A 277 5.44 -24.19 -37.01
N VAL A 278 4.52 -24.41 -36.09
CA VAL A 278 3.69 -23.39 -35.48
C VAL A 278 4.52 -22.32 -34.79
N ASP A 279 5.68 -22.68 -34.24
CA ASP A 279 6.55 -21.74 -33.54
C ASP A 279 7.26 -20.75 -34.50
N THR A 280 7.27 -21.07 -35.80
CA THR A 280 7.85 -20.19 -36.82
C THR A 280 6.85 -19.24 -37.46
N LEU A 281 5.56 -19.31 -37.12
CA LEU A 281 4.49 -18.50 -37.68
C LEU A 281 4.38 -17.15 -36.99
N SER A 282 4.10 -16.11 -37.78
CA SER A 282 3.68 -14.82 -37.29
C SER A 282 2.24 -14.88 -36.72
N ASN A 283 1.84 -13.91 -35.90
CA ASN A 283 0.49 -13.84 -35.34
C ASN A 283 -0.60 -13.82 -36.43
N ALA A 284 -0.40 -13.08 -37.51
CA ALA A 284 -1.32 -13.05 -38.65
C ALA A 284 -1.44 -14.45 -39.32
N GLN A 285 -0.33 -15.17 -39.45
CA GLN A 285 -0.33 -16.53 -39.96
C GLN A 285 -1.04 -17.50 -39.03
N ILE A 286 -0.91 -17.33 -37.73
CA ILE A 286 -1.62 -18.15 -36.74
C ILE A 286 -3.12 -17.96 -36.84
N ASP A 287 -3.57 -16.68 -36.92
CA ASP A 287 -5.00 -16.35 -37.07
C ASP A 287 -5.57 -16.96 -38.36
N ALA A 288 -4.83 -16.90 -39.48
CA ALA A 288 -5.22 -17.52 -40.71
C ALA A 288 -5.20 -19.08 -40.63
N ALA A 289 -4.20 -19.66 -39.93
CA ALA A 289 -4.06 -21.11 -39.78
C ALA A 289 -5.20 -21.70 -38.97
N VAL A 290 -5.67 -21.03 -37.91
CA VAL A 290 -6.82 -21.48 -37.08
C VAL A 290 -8.09 -21.66 -37.92
N ILE A 291 -8.28 -20.83 -38.96
CA ILE A 291 -9.41 -20.91 -39.87
C ILE A 291 -9.14 -22.01 -40.94
N CYS A 292 -7.98 -21.94 -41.60
CA CYS A 292 -7.63 -22.85 -42.69
C CYS A 292 -7.55 -24.31 -42.27
N ILE A 293 -7.20 -24.59 -41.01
CA ILE A 293 -7.09 -25.98 -40.51
C ILE A 293 -8.44 -26.73 -40.62
N LEU A 294 -9.56 -26.03 -40.59
CA LEU A 294 -10.89 -26.62 -40.71
C LEU A 294 -11.17 -27.09 -42.13
N GLU A 295 -10.56 -26.45 -43.13
CA GLU A 295 -10.80 -26.67 -44.57
C GLU A 295 -9.75 -27.61 -45.22
N CYS A 296 -8.57 -27.78 -44.64
CA CYS A 296 -7.49 -28.57 -45.22
C CYS A 296 -7.53 -30.02 -44.72
N GLU A 297 -7.69 -30.99 -45.59
CA GLU A 297 -7.71 -32.43 -45.24
C GLU A 297 -6.31 -32.95 -44.86
N ALA A 298 -5.25 -32.48 -45.53
CA ALA A 298 -3.88 -32.89 -45.27
C ALA A 298 -3.01 -31.75 -44.72
N TYR A 299 -2.02 -32.09 -43.87
CA TYR A 299 -1.12 -31.12 -43.27
C TYR A 299 -0.25 -30.32 -44.28
N PRO A 300 0.25 -30.91 -45.39
CA PRO A 300 0.95 -30.15 -46.45
C PRO A 300 0.06 -29.03 -47.05
N ASP A 301 -1.24 -29.29 -47.25
CA ASP A 301 -2.17 -28.35 -47.86
C ASP A 301 -2.35 -27.13 -46.98
N LEU A 302 -2.37 -27.33 -45.64
CA LEU A 302 -2.42 -26.23 -44.66
C LEU A 302 -1.17 -25.35 -44.77
N LYS A 303 0.02 -25.94 -44.88
CA LYS A 303 1.28 -25.19 -45.02
C LYS A 303 1.34 -24.44 -46.36
N GLU A 304 0.85 -25.00 -47.45
CA GLU A 304 0.84 -24.35 -48.76
C GLU A 304 -0.13 -23.19 -48.83
N LYS A 305 -1.34 -23.38 -48.29
CA LYS A 305 -2.36 -22.34 -48.25
C LYS A 305 -1.88 -21.10 -47.50
N LEU A 306 -1.12 -21.27 -46.41
CA LEU A 306 -0.59 -20.16 -45.61
C LEU A 306 0.60 -19.43 -46.26
N LYS A 307 1.33 -20.07 -47.19
CA LYS A 307 2.38 -19.38 -47.95
C LYS A 307 1.80 -18.30 -48.89
N HIS A 308 0.58 -18.49 -49.38
CA HIS A 308 -0.09 -17.56 -50.26
C HIS A 308 -0.80 -16.41 -49.50
N THR A 309 -1.17 -16.62 -48.24
CA THR A 309 -1.82 -15.60 -47.39
C THR A 309 -0.81 -14.58 -46.81
N ALA A 310 0.48 -14.84 -46.88
CA ALA A 310 1.55 -13.94 -46.39
C ALA A 310 2.07 -12.96 -47.47
N ALA A 311 1.47 -12.93 -48.69
CA ALA A 311 1.90 -12.13 -49.81
C ALA A 311 0.91 -11.01 -50.17
N GLU A 312 -0.19 -10.87 -49.44
CA GLU A 312 -1.09 -9.69 -49.46
C GLU A 312 -0.94 -8.90 -48.15
#